data_7abf4a629b06f3b2580d1b34dfbbf91b
#
_entry.id   7abf4a629b06f3b2580d1b34dfbbf91b
#
_cell.length_a   1.000
_cell.length_b   1.000
_cell.length_c   1.000
_cell.angle_alpha   90.00
_cell.angle_beta   90.00
_cell.angle_gamma   90.00
#
_symmetry.space_group_name_H-M   'P 1'
#
loop_
_entity.id
_entity.type
_entity.pdbx_description
1 polymer ?
#
loop_
_entity_poly.entity_id
_entity_poly.type
_entity_poly.pdbx_seq_one_letter_code
_entity_poly.pdbx_strand_id
1 'polypeptide(L)'
;MGQGARLVPVEVDDLDSAVAQVRSGESEDDVPVRLVSAMLFRGSSPWREFGSHKGQAHYPGAYWSAVTGGHVPYESRLELAFLLFADREPGTRAIYAQPFRLVAAVAGRVRRHVPDFLVEDGDGGLTVVDVKPRRRLDADEVKFTFGWTAGLAGRLGWRFEVFSEPEPAVLANVRFLSGYRRARQFDPVVLEKALSLAGRPLPLADLEEAVAGLAGSRLAVRAHLLYLLWSGRLRADLCCPLSGSARVWCPR
;
A
#
# COMPACT_ATOMS: atom_id res chain seq x y z
N MET A 1 9.12 3.34 -7.69
CA MET A 1 7.90 3.98 -8.21
C MET A 1 7.92 3.83 -9.72
N GLY A 2 6.99 3.03 -10.28
CA GLY A 2 6.86 2.85 -11.72
C GLY A 2 6.36 4.16 -12.34
N GLN A 3 6.89 4.55 -13.51
CA GLN A 3 6.35 5.65 -14.30
C GLN A 3 4.91 5.30 -14.67
N GLY A 4 3.94 5.80 -13.89
CA GLY A 4 2.53 5.72 -14.23
C GLY A 4 2.26 6.49 -15.50
N ALA A 5 1.43 5.94 -16.38
CA ALA A 5 0.89 6.69 -17.50
C ALA A 5 0.35 8.02 -16.98
N ARG A 6 0.74 9.14 -17.61
CA ARG A 6 0.29 10.48 -17.23
C ARG A 6 -1.21 10.54 -17.45
N LEU A 7 -1.98 10.33 -16.37
CA LEU A 7 -3.43 10.45 -16.40
C LEU A 7 -3.78 11.90 -16.68
N VAL A 8 -4.69 12.13 -17.62
CA VAL A 8 -5.30 13.44 -17.85
C VAL A 8 -6.53 13.52 -16.93
N PRO A 9 -6.54 14.40 -15.93
CA PRO A 9 -7.70 14.57 -15.08
C PRO A 9 -8.92 14.98 -15.91
N VAL A 10 -10.07 14.36 -15.61
CA VAL A 10 -11.38 14.74 -16.18
C VAL A 10 -12.15 15.41 -15.05
N GLU A 11 -12.71 16.58 -15.32
CA GLU A 11 -13.46 17.33 -14.32
C GLU A 11 -14.80 16.66 -14.03
N VAL A 12 -15.21 16.70 -12.76
CA VAL A 12 -16.58 16.40 -12.34
C VAL A 12 -17.42 17.65 -12.55
N ASP A 13 -18.67 17.47 -13.01
CA ASP A 13 -19.57 18.58 -13.38
C ASP A 13 -19.91 19.44 -12.14
N ASP A 14 -20.18 18.77 -11.02
CA ASP A 14 -20.49 19.42 -9.75
C ASP A 14 -19.91 18.61 -8.57
N LEU A 15 -19.01 19.23 -7.82
CA LEU A 15 -18.38 18.60 -6.66
C LEU A 15 -19.31 18.52 -5.45
N ASP A 16 -20.26 19.46 -5.33
CA ASP A 16 -21.14 19.53 -4.16
C ASP A 16 -22.23 18.45 -4.21
N SER A 17 -22.56 17.95 -5.40
CA SER A 17 -23.45 16.81 -5.59
C SER A 17 -22.74 15.45 -5.55
N ALA A 18 -21.40 15.42 -5.50
CA ALA A 18 -20.65 14.18 -5.45
C ALA A 18 -20.69 13.56 -4.05
N VAL A 19 -20.94 12.26 -3.99
CA VAL A 19 -21.02 11.50 -2.72
C VAL A 19 -20.08 10.31 -2.72
N ALA A 20 -19.60 9.97 -1.53
CA ALA A 20 -18.99 8.68 -1.22
C ALA A 20 -20.04 7.85 -0.47
N GLN A 21 -20.46 6.75 -1.06
CA GLN A 21 -21.34 5.80 -0.41
C GLN A 21 -20.49 4.85 0.44
N VAL A 22 -20.73 4.84 1.74
CA VAL A 22 -19.96 4.06 2.72
C VAL A 22 -20.85 2.96 3.28
N ARG A 23 -20.30 1.76 3.47
CA ARG A 23 -21.00 0.63 4.10
C ARG A 23 -20.57 0.44 5.55
N SER A 24 -21.55 0.30 6.45
CA SER A 24 -21.35 -0.06 7.85
C SER A 24 -22.31 -1.19 8.21
N GLY A 25 -21.83 -2.43 8.15
CA GLY A 25 -22.70 -3.60 8.28
C GLY A 25 -23.70 -3.67 7.12
N GLU A 26 -25.01 -3.63 7.43
CA GLU A 26 -26.09 -3.65 6.45
C GLU A 26 -26.52 -2.24 5.97
N SER A 27 -26.02 -1.18 6.59
CA SER A 27 -26.36 0.20 6.18
C SER A 27 -25.44 0.70 5.07
N GLU A 28 -26.00 1.51 4.17
CA GLU A 28 -25.29 2.29 3.17
C GLU A 28 -25.61 3.77 3.39
N ASP A 29 -24.58 4.57 3.64
CA ASP A 29 -24.72 6.00 3.91
C ASP A 29 -24.10 6.84 2.79
N ASP A 30 -24.84 7.83 2.28
CA ASP A 30 -24.36 8.81 1.32
C ASP A 30 -23.64 9.94 2.07
N VAL A 31 -22.34 9.99 1.98
CA VAL A 31 -21.50 11.02 2.60
C VAL A 31 -21.04 12.00 1.53
N PRO A 32 -21.34 13.32 1.63
CA PRO A 32 -20.78 14.31 0.73
C PRO A 32 -19.24 14.17 0.70
N VAL A 33 -18.65 14.12 -0.50
CA VAL A 33 -17.20 13.83 -0.64
C VAL A 33 -16.31 14.80 0.13
N ARG A 34 -16.76 16.03 0.35
CA ARG A 34 -16.05 17.05 1.15
C ARG A 34 -15.97 16.72 2.65
N LEU A 35 -16.85 15.83 3.15
CA LEU A 35 -16.89 15.41 4.55
C LEU A 35 -16.21 14.07 4.79
N VAL A 36 -15.68 13.46 3.75
CA VAL A 36 -14.96 12.18 3.86
C VAL A 36 -13.63 12.38 4.60
N SER A 37 -13.46 11.59 5.64
CA SER A 37 -12.21 11.50 6.41
C SER A 37 -11.88 10.04 6.70
N ALA A 38 -10.62 9.74 7.03
CA ALA A 38 -10.19 8.39 7.38
C ALA A 38 -10.97 7.77 8.56
N MET A 39 -11.52 8.61 9.45
CA MET A 39 -12.30 8.15 10.59
C MET A 39 -13.56 7.37 10.18
N LEU A 40 -14.16 7.69 9.02
CA LEU A 40 -15.34 7.00 8.50
C LEU A 40 -15.08 5.53 8.18
N PHE A 41 -13.82 5.18 7.90
CA PHE A 41 -13.46 3.83 7.46
C PHE A 41 -12.96 2.94 8.59
N ARG A 42 -12.82 3.48 9.82
CA ARG A 42 -12.49 2.68 11.00
C ARG A 42 -13.68 1.83 11.38
N GLY A 43 -13.62 0.54 11.02
CA GLY A 43 -14.70 -0.41 11.24
C GLY A 43 -15.75 -0.48 10.15
N SER A 44 -15.58 0.25 9.02
CA SER A 44 -16.43 0.09 7.83
C SER A 44 -16.19 -1.28 7.19
N SER A 45 -17.20 -1.77 6.49
CA SER A 45 -17.11 -2.99 5.69
C SER A 45 -16.65 -2.63 4.26
N PRO A 46 -15.85 -3.49 3.60
CA PRO A 46 -15.54 -3.31 2.19
C PRO A 46 -16.82 -3.24 1.35
N TRP A 47 -16.78 -2.45 0.26
CA TRP A 47 -17.95 -2.27 -0.60
C TRP A 47 -18.48 -3.58 -1.20
N ARG A 48 -17.59 -4.55 -1.50
CA ARG A 48 -17.95 -5.87 -2.01
C ARG A 48 -17.68 -6.94 -0.96
N GLU A 49 -18.58 -7.93 -0.91
CA GLU A 49 -18.32 -9.14 -0.13
C GLU A 49 -17.35 -10.05 -0.90
N PHE A 50 -16.30 -10.47 -0.23
CA PHE A 50 -15.28 -11.35 -0.81
C PHE A 50 -15.75 -12.80 -0.76
N GLY A 51 -16.63 -13.18 -1.68
CA GLY A 51 -17.10 -14.57 -1.85
C GLY A 51 -16.03 -15.43 -2.53
N SER A 52 -15.60 -16.51 -1.87
CA SER A 52 -14.77 -17.53 -2.50
C SER A 52 -15.66 -18.58 -3.13
N HIS A 53 -15.74 -18.61 -4.47
CA HIS A 53 -16.41 -19.67 -5.21
C HIS A 53 -15.40 -20.50 -6.01
N LYS A 54 -15.59 -21.86 -6.02
CA LYS A 54 -14.79 -22.78 -6.83
C LYS A 54 -14.85 -22.36 -8.30
N GLY A 55 -13.69 -22.11 -8.95
CA GLY A 55 -13.60 -21.75 -10.37
C GLY A 55 -13.35 -20.27 -10.66
N GLN A 56 -13.21 -19.40 -9.66
CA GLN A 56 -12.84 -18.00 -9.88
C GLN A 56 -11.37 -17.85 -10.32
N ALA A 57 -11.15 -17.03 -11.36
CA ALA A 57 -9.80 -16.61 -11.80
C ALA A 57 -9.13 -15.65 -10.81
N HIS A 58 -9.79 -15.32 -9.72
CA HIS A 58 -9.34 -14.42 -8.65
C HIS A 58 -8.88 -15.22 -7.44
N TYR A 59 -7.87 -14.71 -6.74
CA TYR A 59 -7.35 -15.30 -5.50
C TYR A 59 -7.67 -14.34 -4.33
N PRO A 60 -8.95 -14.30 -3.88
CA PRO A 60 -9.29 -13.46 -2.75
C PRO A 60 -8.62 -13.97 -1.48
N GLY A 61 -8.30 -13.04 -0.58
CA GLY A 61 -7.68 -13.36 0.69
C GLY A 61 -7.69 -12.16 1.63
N ALA A 62 -7.07 -12.35 2.79
CA ALA A 62 -6.88 -11.30 3.79
C ALA A 62 -5.39 -11.19 4.13
N TYR A 63 -4.84 -9.98 3.96
CA TYR A 63 -3.47 -9.65 4.31
C TYR A 63 -3.45 -9.00 5.69
N TRP A 64 -2.65 -9.54 6.62
CA TRP A 64 -2.44 -8.86 7.89
C TRP A 64 -1.44 -7.71 7.71
N SER A 65 -1.92 -6.48 7.80
CA SER A 65 -1.12 -5.27 7.67
C SER A 65 -0.55 -4.85 9.01
N ALA A 66 0.76 -4.57 9.04
CA ALA A 66 1.46 -4.11 10.24
C ALA A 66 1.10 -2.66 10.59
N VAL A 67 0.91 -1.80 9.57
CA VAL A 67 0.54 -0.38 9.76
C VAL A 67 -0.91 -0.21 10.16
N THR A 68 -1.83 -0.99 9.58
CA THR A 68 -3.25 -0.98 9.95
C THR A 68 -3.51 -1.71 11.27
N GLY A 69 -2.65 -2.67 11.66
CA GLY A 69 -2.83 -3.51 12.83
C GLY A 69 -3.97 -4.53 12.69
N GLY A 70 -4.37 -4.86 11.47
CA GLY A 70 -5.51 -5.72 11.17
C GLY A 70 -5.44 -6.37 9.80
N HIS A 71 -6.47 -7.15 9.46
CA HIS A 71 -6.59 -7.79 8.17
C HIS A 71 -7.20 -6.82 7.14
N VAL A 72 -6.53 -6.69 5.99
CA VAL A 72 -7.00 -5.94 4.83
C VAL A 72 -7.33 -6.96 3.73
N PRO A 73 -8.58 -7.06 3.28
CA PRO A 73 -8.95 -8.00 2.23
C PRO A 73 -8.44 -7.56 0.86
N TYR A 74 -8.26 -8.53 -0.04
CA TYR A 74 -7.88 -8.32 -1.43
C TYR A 74 -8.54 -9.35 -2.35
N GLU A 75 -8.75 -9.02 -3.62
CA GLU A 75 -9.40 -9.88 -4.62
C GLU A 75 -8.40 -10.50 -5.62
N SER A 76 -7.18 -9.96 -5.71
CA SER A 76 -6.20 -10.39 -6.71
C SER A 76 -4.77 -10.44 -6.16
N ARG A 77 -3.90 -11.18 -6.87
CA ARG A 77 -2.47 -11.20 -6.56
C ARG A 77 -1.79 -9.85 -6.74
N LEU A 78 -2.31 -9.00 -7.64
CA LEU A 78 -1.78 -7.67 -7.87
C LEU A 78 -2.16 -6.72 -6.72
N GLU A 79 -3.37 -6.85 -6.18
CA GLU A 79 -3.79 -6.15 -4.97
C GLU A 79 -2.99 -6.60 -3.74
N LEU A 80 -2.71 -7.92 -3.60
CA LEU A 80 -1.79 -8.39 -2.55
C LEU A 80 -0.39 -7.78 -2.73
N ALA A 81 0.11 -7.66 -3.97
CA ALA A 81 1.38 -6.99 -4.21
C ALA A 81 1.31 -5.52 -3.76
N PHE A 82 0.25 -4.78 -4.12
CA PHE A 82 0.04 -3.41 -3.63
C PHE A 82 0.10 -3.34 -2.10
N LEU A 83 -0.64 -4.20 -1.40
CA LEU A 83 -0.67 -4.21 0.07
C LEU A 83 0.72 -4.41 0.69
N LEU A 84 1.55 -5.26 0.10
CA LEU A 84 2.94 -5.47 0.54
C LEU A 84 3.78 -4.18 0.42
N PHE A 85 3.61 -3.43 -0.67
CA PHE A 85 4.32 -2.16 -0.87
C PHE A 85 3.79 -1.06 0.03
N ALA A 86 2.47 -0.92 0.14
CA ALA A 86 1.83 0.09 0.97
C ALA A 86 2.12 -0.12 2.47
N ASP A 87 2.11 -1.38 2.95
CA ASP A 87 2.42 -1.72 4.35
C ASP A 87 3.89 -1.49 4.71
N ARG A 88 4.77 -1.44 3.70
CA ARG A 88 6.21 -1.18 3.86
C ARG A 88 6.55 0.31 3.71
N GLU A 89 5.68 1.11 3.10
CA GLU A 89 5.96 2.52 2.82
C GLU A 89 6.04 3.34 4.11
N PRO A 90 7.20 3.99 4.39
CA PRO A 90 7.30 4.87 5.54
C PRO A 90 6.29 6.02 5.41
N GLY A 91 5.51 6.25 6.45
CA GLY A 91 4.47 7.27 6.44
C GLY A 91 3.06 6.74 6.18
N THR A 92 2.88 5.51 5.68
CA THR A 92 1.56 4.87 5.67
C THR A 92 1.11 4.60 7.10
N ARG A 93 -0.10 5.04 7.43
CA ARG A 93 -0.73 4.84 8.74
C ARG A 93 -1.82 3.78 8.73
N ALA A 94 -2.64 3.77 7.68
CA ALA A 94 -3.72 2.79 7.53
C ALA A 94 -4.03 2.53 6.05
N ILE A 95 -4.55 1.35 5.77
CA ILE A 95 -4.98 0.92 4.44
C ILE A 95 -6.40 0.38 4.57
N TYR A 96 -7.32 0.92 3.77
CA TYR A 96 -8.73 0.52 3.72
C TYR A 96 -9.02 -0.08 2.35
N ALA A 97 -9.52 -1.31 2.31
CA ALA A 97 -9.92 -1.97 1.05
C ALA A 97 -11.35 -1.57 0.68
N GLN A 98 -11.55 -1.20 -0.58
CA GLN A 98 -12.86 -0.83 -1.15
C GLN A 98 -13.68 0.07 -0.21
N PRO A 99 -13.11 1.23 0.20
CA PRO A 99 -13.61 2.02 1.33
C PRO A 99 -15.00 2.62 1.08
N PHE A 100 -15.30 2.91 -0.19
CA PHE A 100 -16.54 3.56 -0.61
C PHE A 100 -16.82 3.34 -2.10
N ARG A 101 -18.04 3.65 -2.53
CA ARG A 101 -18.39 3.86 -3.92
C ARG A 101 -18.51 5.35 -4.19
N LEU A 102 -17.65 5.91 -5.02
CA LEU A 102 -17.78 7.27 -5.51
C LEU A 102 -18.96 7.38 -6.49
N VAL A 103 -19.77 8.40 -6.33
CA VAL A 103 -20.87 8.74 -7.24
C VAL A 103 -20.76 10.22 -7.58
N ALA A 104 -20.62 10.56 -8.86
CA ALA A 104 -20.51 11.94 -9.31
C ALA A 104 -21.11 12.12 -10.72
N ALA A 105 -21.56 13.33 -11.03
CA ALA A 105 -21.90 13.72 -12.40
C ALA A 105 -20.60 14.05 -13.16
N VAL A 106 -20.39 13.39 -14.31
CA VAL A 106 -19.22 13.58 -15.16
C VAL A 106 -19.67 13.54 -16.63
N ALA A 107 -19.40 14.59 -17.36
CA ALA A 107 -19.84 14.77 -18.73
C ALA A 107 -21.37 14.53 -18.90
N GLY A 108 -22.17 15.17 -18.05
CA GLY A 108 -23.64 15.11 -18.05
C GLY A 108 -24.25 13.77 -17.65
N ARG A 109 -23.46 12.84 -17.08
CA ARG A 109 -23.94 11.52 -16.68
C ARG A 109 -23.47 11.15 -15.28
N VAL A 110 -24.32 10.46 -14.52
CA VAL A 110 -23.91 9.89 -13.23
C VAL A 110 -22.93 8.74 -13.44
N ARG A 111 -21.74 8.87 -12.88
CA ARG A 111 -20.70 7.86 -12.87
C ARG A 111 -20.54 7.27 -11.48
N ARG A 112 -20.12 6.01 -11.43
CA ARG A 112 -19.87 5.27 -10.20
C ARG A 112 -18.56 4.55 -10.31
N HIS A 113 -17.76 4.60 -9.22
CA HIS A 113 -16.50 3.88 -9.13
C HIS A 113 -16.23 3.45 -7.69
N VAL A 114 -15.74 2.23 -7.53
CA VAL A 114 -15.26 1.70 -6.25
C VAL A 114 -13.75 1.60 -6.37
N PRO A 115 -12.96 2.46 -5.73
CA PRO A 115 -11.52 2.32 -5.68
C PRO A 115 -11.11 1.04 -4.96
N ASP A 116 -9.99 0.43 -5.37
CA ASP A 116 -9.52 -0.79 -4.73
C ASP A 116 -9.03 -0.51 -3.31
N PHE A 117 -8.35 0.62 -3.08
CA PHE A 117 -7.87 1.00 -1.74
C PHE A 117 -7.93 2.51 -1.49
N LEU A 118 -7.96 2.85 -0.21
CA LEU A 118 -7.66 4.18 0.31
C LEU A 118 -6.50 4.03 1.31
N VAL A 119 -5.48 4.86 1.16
CA VAL A 119 -4.32 4.91 2.07
C VAL A 119 -4.35 6.21 2.84
N GLU A 120 -4.25 6.11 4.16
CA GLU A 120 -4.05 7.24 5.08
C GLU A 120 -2.56 7.35 5.40
N ASP A 121 -1.99 8.55 5.27
CA ASP A 121 -0.63 8.83 5.73
C ASP A 121 -0.58 9.37 7.16
N GLY A 122 0.64 9.53 7.70
CA GLY A 122 0.87 10.00 9.07
C GLY A 122 0.32 11.39 9.37
N ASP A 123 0.19 12.24 8.34
CA ASP A 123 -0.32 13.62 8.44
C ASP A 123 -1.83 13.69 8.19
N GLY A 124 -2.48 12.56 7.96
CA GLY A 124 -3.92 12.45 7.66
C GLY A 124 -4.26 12.69 6.19
N GLY A 125 -3.26 12.79 5.32
CA GLY A 125 -3.46 12.87 3.88
C GLY A 125 -4.04 11.57 3.33
N LEU A 126 -4.93 11.67 2.34
CA LEU A 126 -5.60 10.53 1.72
C LEU A 126 -5.09 10.30 0.30
N THR A 127 -4.83 9.03 -0.02
CA THR A 127 -4.50 8.57 -1.37
C THR A 127 -5.49 7.52 -1.80
N VAL A 128 -6.26 7.81 -2.84
CA VAL A 128 -7.12 6.84 -3.52
C VAL A 128 -6.25 6.00 -4.45
N VAL A 129 -6.39 4.68 -4.40
CA VAL A 129 -5.56 3.77 -5.19
C VAL A 129 -6.43 2.79 -5.96
N ASP A 130 -6.18 2.73 -7.26
CA ASP A 130 -6.69 1.67 -8.12
C ASP A 130 -5.55 0.73 -8.54
N VAL A 131 -5.84 -0.56 -8.57
CA VAL A 131 -4.90 -1.61 -8.95
C VAL A 131 -5.29 -2.15 -10.31
N LYS A 132 -4.46 -1.95 -11.32
CA LYS A 132 -4.79 -2.36 -12.69
C LYS A 132 -3.57 -2.97 -13.40
N PRO A 133 -3.74 -4.14 -14.03
CA PRO A 133 -2.69 -4.71 -14.87
C PRO A 133 -2.29 -3.73 -15.97
N ARG A 134 -0.99 -3.57 -16.18
CA ARG A 134 -0.40 -2.61 -17.13
C ARG A 134 -1.02 -2.71 -18.52
N ARG A 135 -1.27 -3.94 -18.99
CA ARG A 135 -1.92 -4.22 -20.30
C ARG A 135 -3.34 -3.65 -20.44
N ARG A 136 -4.00 -3.27 -19.33
CA ARG A 136 -5.35 -2.71 -19.32
C ARG A 136 -5.40 -1.19 -19.14
N LEU A 137 -4.26 -0.54 -18.90
CA LEU A 137 -4.20 0.89 -18.64
C LEU A 137 -4.56 1.73 -19.88
N ASP A 138 -4.36 1.17 -21.08
CA ASP A 138 -4.62 1.88 -22.32
C ASP A 138 -6.07 1.86 -22.79
N ALA A 139 -6.94 1.06 -22.14
CA ALA A 139 -8.36 1.02 -22.47
C ALA A 139 -9.03 2.37 -22.14
N ASP A 140 -9.81 2.91 -23.09
CA ASP A 140 -10.46 4.22 -22.96
C ASP A 140 -11.37 4.31 -21.74
N GLU A 141 -12.10 3.24 -21.42
CA GLU A 141 -12.95 3.17 -20.24
C GLU A 141 -12.12 3.31 -18.94
N VAL A 142 -10.93 2.67 -18.88
CA VAL A 142 -10.03 2.75 -17.74
C VAL A 142 -9.46 4.16 -17.63
N LYS A 143 -8.96 4.73 -18.72
CA LYS A 143 -8.44 6.10 -18.76
C LYS A 143 -9.50 7.12 -18.32
N PHE A 144 -10.73 6.96 -18.81
CA PHE A 144 -11.83 7.84 -18.43
C PHE A 144 -12.16 7.71 -16.93
N THR A 145 -12.30 6.46 -16.42
CA THR A 145 -12.61 6.22 -15.02
C THR A 145 -11.54 6.78 -14.10
N PHE A 146 -10.28 6.50 -14.39
CA PHE A 146 -9.16 7.02 -13.61
C PHE A 146 -9.01 8.54 -13.74
N GLY A 147 -9.30 9.10 -14.93
CA GLY A 147 -9.26 10.53 -15.17
C GLY A 147 -10.22 11.31 -14.27
N TRP A 148 -11.50 10.91 -14.21
CA TRP A 148 -12.45 11.61 -13.36
C TRP A 148 -12.24 11.33 -11.87
N THR A 149 -11.79 10.13 -11.49
CA THR A 149 -11.42 9.83 -10.10
C THR A 149 -10.24 10.69 -9.65
N ALA A 150 -9.21 10.83 -10.50
CA ALA A 150 -8.07 11.70 -10.23
C ALA A 150 -8.47 13.18 -10.14
N GLY A 151 -9.38 13.64 -11.03
CA GLY A 151 -9.92 15.00 -11.01
C GLY A 151 -10.67 15.29 -9.72
N LEU A 152 -11.54 14.35 -9.29
CA LEU A 152 -12.28 14.46 -8.03
C LEU A 152 -11.32 14.48 -6.83
N ALA A 153 -10.39 13.53 -6.75
CA ALA A 153 -9.40 13.44 -5.69
C ALA A 153 -8.59 14.74 -5.56
N GLY A 154 -8.09 15.28 -6.69
CA GLY A 154 -7.32 16.51 -6.70
C GLY A 154 -8.11 17.73 -6.18
N ARG A 155 -9.41 17.84 -6.49
CA ARG A 155 -10.29 18.90 -5.96
C ARG A 155 -10.54 18.79 -4.45
N LEU A 156 -10.38 17.58 -3.88
CA LEU A 156 -10.51 17.32 -2.45
C LEU A 156 -9.17 17.43 -1.70
N GLY A 157 -8.07 17.72 -2.40
CA GLY A 157 -6.73 17.72 -1.82
C GLY A 157 -6.18 16.30 -1.56
N TRP A 158 -6.82 15.28 -2.12
CA TRP A 158 -6.36 13.89 -2.04
C TRP A 158 -5.40 13.58 -3.20
N ARG A 159 -4.59 12.54 -3.03
CA ARG A 159 -3.81 11.96 -4.12
C ARG A 159 -4.60 10.84 -4.79
N PHE A 160 -4.30 10.60 -6.05
CA PHE A 160 -4.78 9.44 -6.80
C PHE A 160 -3.58 8.70 -7.40
N GLU A 161 -3.51 7.41 -7.19
CA GLU A 161 -2.44 6.55 -7.68
C GLU A 161 -2.99 5.31 -8.38
N VAL A 162 -2.29 4.87 -9.43
CA VAL A 162 -2.57 3.60 -10.10
C VAL A 162 -1.40 2.66 -9.87
N PHE A 163 -1.65 1.55 -9.21
CA PHE A 163 -0.66 0.50 -9.01
C PHE A 163 -0.77 -0.56 -10.11
N SER A 164 0.36 -0.91 -10.69
CA SER A 164 0.50 -1.97 -11.69
C SER A 164 1.61 -2.94 -11.30
N GLU A 165 1.89 -3.93 -12.14
CA GLU A 165 2.90 -4.94 -11.88
C GLU A 165 4.24 -4.28 -11.52
N PRO A 166 4.77 -4.52 -10.31
CA PRO A 166 6.12 -4.07 -9.95
C PRO A 166 7.17 -4.93 -10.64
N GLU A 167 8.42 -4.47 -10.59
CA GLU A 167 9.56 -5.25 -11.06
C GLU A 167 9.61 -6.59 -10.33
N PRO A 168 9.73 -7.74 -11.03
CA PRO A 168 9.66 -9.07 -10.41
C PRO A 168 10.66 -9.29 -9.27
N ALA A 169 11.90 -8.82 -9.42
CA ALA A 169 12.94 -8.95 -8.40
C ALA A 169 12.58 -8.16 -7.14
N VAL A 170 12.08 -6.92 -7.32
CA VAL A 170 11.63 -6.07 -6.21
C VAL A 170 10.46 -6.72 -5.47
N LEU A 171 9.46 -7.23 -6.21
CA LEU A 171 8.32 -7.92 -5.60
C LEU A 171 8.75 -9.15 -4.81
N ALA A 172 9.68 -9.95 -5.35
CA ALA A 172 10.19 -11.14 -4.66
C ALA A 172 10.87 -10.76 -3.33
N ASN A 173 11.71 -9.72 -3.33
CA ASN A 173 12.38 -9.23 -2.14
C ASN A 173 11.40 -8.63 -1.12
N VAL A 174 10.44 -7.82 -1.55
CA VAL A 174 9.42 -7.24 -0.66
C VAL A 174 8.56 -8.34 -0.06
N ARG A 175 8.17 -9.35 -0.83
CA ARG A 175 7.43 -10.52 -0.33
C ARG A 175 8.24 -11.30 0.70
N PHE A 176 9.52 -11.52 0.47
CA PHE A 176 10.42 -12.16 1.44
C PHE A 176 10.53 -11.34 2.72
N LEU A 177 10.77 -10.04 2.61
CA LEU A 177 10.89 -9.12 3.76
C LEU A 177 9.59 -9.02 4.57
N SER A 178 8.42 -9.21 3.95
CA SER A 178 7.13 -9.13 4.64
C SER A 178 6.98 -10.17 5.76
N GLY A 179 7.76 -11.25 5.74
CA GLY A 179 7.86 -12.22 6.84
C GLY A 179 8.37 -11.60 8.15
N TYR A 180 9.05 -10.46 8.08
CA TYR A 180 9.68 -9.77 9.22
C TYR A 180 8.94 -8.48 9.64
N ARG A 181 7.72 -8.26 9.18
CA ARG A 181 6.98 -7.00 9.38
C ARG A 181 6.52 -6.70 10.81
N ARG A 182 6.58 -7.67 11.73
CA ARG A 182 6.06 -7.54 13.10
C ARG A 182 7.11 -6.95 14.03
N ALA A 183 7.10 -5.64 14.27
CA ALA A 183 8.08 -4.92 15.10
C ALA A 183 8.29 -5.50 16.51
N ARG A 184 7.20 -5.97 17.16
CA ARG A 184 7.23 -6.49 18.55
C ARG A 184 8.13 -7.72 18.75
N GLN A 185 8.63 -8.33 17.68
CA GLN A 185 9.48 -9.53 17.73
C GLN A 185 10.97 -9.19 17.81
N PHE A 186 11.35 -7.90 17.73
CA PHE A 186 12.75 -7.49 17.57
C PHE A 186 13.22 -6.62 18.74
N ASP A 187 14.43 -6.92 19.24
CA ASP A 187 15.07 -6.18 20.33
C ASP A 187 15.51 -4.78 19.86
N PRO A 188 15.02 -3.69 20.47
CA PRO A 188 15.42 -2.35 20.13
C PRO A 188 16.94 -2.09 20.22
N VAL A 189 17.64 -2.72 21.17
CA VAL A 189 19.10 -2.55 21.34
C VAL A 189 19.87 -3.06 20.12
N VAL A 190 19.47 -4.22 19.60
CA VAL A 190 20.08 -4.78 18.38
C VAL A 190 19.77 -3.89 17.17
N LEU A 191 18.53 -3.40 17.06
CA LEU A 191 18.12 -2.52 15.96
C LEU A 191 18.91 -1.20 15.95
N GLU A 192 19.02 -0.52 17.09
CA GLU A 192 19.73 0.78 17.22
C GLU A 192 21.25 0.59 16.96
N LYS A 193 21.85 -0.49 17.46
CA LYS A 193 23.23 -0.79 17.19
C LYS A 193 23.49 -1.03 15.70
N ALA A 194 22.64 -1.80 15.04
CA ALA A 194 22.75 -2.03 13.59
C ALA A 194 22.66 -0.72 12.80
N LEU A 195 21.71 0.15 13.14
CA LEU A 195 21.55 1.44 12.49
C LEU A 195 22.77 2.35 12.69
N SER A 196 23.34 2.37 13.90
CA SER A 196 24.52 3.20 14.19
C SER A 196 25.76 2.78 13.36
N LEU A 197 25.84 1.52 12.95
CA LEU A 197 26.92 1.00 12.13
C LEU A 197 26.70 1.18 10.62
N ALA A 198 25.45 1.32 10.20
CA ALA A 198 25.06 1.40 8.79
C ALA A 198 25.03 2.84 8.23
N GLY A 199 25.72 3.79 8.85
CA GLY A 199 25.82 5.18 8.38
C GLY A 199 26.49 5.34 7.01
N ARG A 200 27.22 4.30 6.55
CA ARG A 200 27.78 4.16 5.19
C ARG A 200 27.36 2.80 4.61
N PRO A 201 27.22 2.69 3.28
CA PRO A 201 26.90 1.41 2.65
C PRO A 201 27.95 0.33 2.95
N LEU A 202 27.51 -0.79 3.54
CA LEU A 202 28.36 -1.96 3.85
C LEU A 202 27.62 -3.25 3.49
N PRO A 203 28.33 -4.38 3.27
CA PRO A 203 27.70 -5.67 3.04
C PRO A 203 26.79 -6.08 4.22
N LEU A 204 25.65 -6.70 3.91
CA LEU A 204 24.73 -7.20 4.94
C LEU A 204 25.41 -8.21 5.88
N ALA A 205 26.28 -9.08 5.34
CA ALA A 205 27.03 -10.06 6.14
C ALA A 205 27.99 -9.39 7.14
N ASP A 206 28.64 -8.28 6.76
CA ASP A 206 29.54 -7.54 7.66
C ASP A 206 28.74 -6.87 8.79
N LEU A 207 27.54 -6.35 8.49
CA LEU A 207 26.66 -5.81 9.50
C LEU A 207 26.13 -6.91 10.44
N GLU A 208 25.80 -8.10 9.90
CA GLU A 208 25.41 -9.27 10.70
C GLU A 208 26.53 -9.65 11.70
N GLU A 209 27.78 -9.70 11.22
CA GLU A 209 28.92 -10.03 12.06
C GLU A 209 29.15 -8.98 13.15
N ALA A 210 29.07 -7.70 12.78
CA ALA A 210 29.31 -6.60 13.72
C ALA A 210 28.31 -6.53 14.88
N VAL A 211 27.13 -7.11 14.75
CA VAL A 211 26.08 -7.15 15.79
C VAL A 211 25.82 -8.57 16.32
N ALA A 212 26.59 -9.57 15.88
CA ALA A 212 26.36 -10.99 16.20
C ALA A 212 26.29 -11.30 17.69
N GLY A 213 27.05 -10.60 18.53
CA GLY A 213 27.08 -10.81 19.98
C GLY A 213 25.86 -10.31 20.74
N LEU A 214 24.94 -9.58 20.09
CA LEU A 214 23.83 -8.91 20.79
C LEU A 214 22.52 -9.70 20.78
N ALA A 215 22.33 -10.67 19.89
CA ALA A 215 21.04 -11.34 19.70
C ALA A 215 21.08 -12.87 19.91
N GLY A 216 22.07 -13.37 20.61
CA GLY A 216 22.18 -14.79 21.00
C GLY A 216 22.46 -15.78 19.86
N SER A 217 22.11 -15.46 18.61
CA SER A 217 22.43 -16.26 17.44
C SER A 217 22.51 -15.43 16.16
N ARG A 218 23.26 -15.90 15.18
CA ARG A 218 23.38 -15.25 13.86
C ARG A 218 22.04 -15.16 13.12
N LEU A 219 21.19 -16.19 13.25
CA LEU A 219 19.85 -16.18 12.65
C LEU A 219 18.94 -15.12 13.28
N ALA A 220 19.03 -14.93 14.59
CA ALA A 220 18.27 -13.88 15.28
C ALA A 220 18.73 -12.49 14.82
N VAL A 221 20.05 -12.25 14.72
CA VAL A 221 20.60 -11.00 14.18
C VAL A 221 20.06 -10.72 12.78
N ARG A 222 20.14 -11.70 11.89
CA ARG A 222 19.64 -11.56 10.52
C ARG A 222 18.17 -11.16 10.48
N ALA A 223 17.33 -11.74 11.33
CA ALA A 223 15.92 -11.38 11.41
C ALA A 223 15.71 -9.90 11.79
N HIS A 224 16.51 -9.36 12.72
CA HIS A 224 16.49 -7.93 13.07
C HIS A 224 16.86 -7.03 11.88
N LEU A 225 17.89 -7.38 11.12
CA LEU A 225 18.31 -6.62 9.94
C LEU A 225 17.27 -6.68 8.82
N LEU A 226 16.62 -7.82 8.61
CA LEU A 226 15.53 -7.97 7.64
C LEU A 226 14.30 -7.17 8.05
N TYR A 227 14.00 -7.07 9.35
CA TYR A 227 12.98 -6.13 9.83
C TYR A 227 13.35 -4.67 9.55
N LEU A 228 14.61 -4.27 9.75
CA LEU A 228 15.06 -2.91 9.42
C LEU A 228 14.95 -2.62 7.92
N LEU A 229 15.21 -3.60 7.06
CA LEU A 229 15.00 -3.51 5.62
C LEU A 229 13.50 -3.43 5.27
N TRP A 230 12.65 -4.18 5.96
CA TRP A 230 11.20 -4.09 5.80
C TRP A 230 10.68 -2.70 6.19
N SER A 231 11.04 -2.21 7.35
CA SER A 231 10.58 -0.92 7.87
C SER A 231 11.20 0.31 7.17
N GLY A 232 12.09 0.11 6.18
CA GLY A 232 12.76 1.19 5.48
C GLY A 232 13.83 1.93 6.30
N ARG A 233 14.05 1.55 7.55
CA ARG A 233 15.11 2.10 8.43
C ARG A 233 16.51 1.70 7.94
N LEU A 234 16.66 0.55 7.32
CA LEU A 234 17.75 0.20 6.42
C LEU A 234 17.26 0.15 4.99
N ARG A 235 18.11 0.52 4.06
CA ARG A 235 17.87 0.41 2.62
C ARG A 235 18.86 -0.56 1.98
N ALA A 236 18.41 -1.18 0.90
CA ALA A 236 19.22 -1.98 -0.02
C ALA A 236 18.66 -1.78 -1.43
N ASP A 237 19.47 -2.12 -2.43
CA ASP A 237 18.96 -2.28 -3.79
C ASP A 237 18.11 -3.56 -3.87
N LEU A 238 16.81 -3.41 -4.03
CA LEU A 238 15.85 -4.51 -4.15
C LEU A 238 15.70 -5.04 -5.59
N CYS A 239 16.34 -4.42 -6.57
CA CYS A 239 16.34 -4.92 -7.96
C CYS A 239 17.22 -6.17 -8.11
N CYS A 240 18.05 -6.46 -7.10
CA CYS A 240 18.90 -7.65 -7.04
C CYS A 240 18.53 -8.54 -5.85
N PRO A 241 18.80 -9.86 -5.91
CA PRO A 241 18.51 -10.76 -4.79
C PRO A 241 19.23 -10.31 -3.50
N LEU A 242 18.51 -10.31 -2.38
CA LEU A 242 19.07 -10.01 -1.07
C LEU A 242 19.97 -11.15 -0.60
N SER A 243 21.27 -10.93 -0.65
CA SER A 243 22.31 -11.88 -0.19
C SER A 243 23.16 -11.24 0.90
N GLY A 244 24.10 -11.99 1.48
CA GLY A 244 25.08 -11.45 2.43
C GLY A 244 25.97 -10.34 1.84
N SER A 245 26.18 -10.33 0.52
CA SER A 245 26.94 -9.29 -0.20
C SER A 245 26.12 -8.07 -0.57
N ALA A 246 24.80 -8.10 -0.41
CA ALA A 246 23.93 -6.95 -0.66
C ALA A 246 24.34 -5.77 0.23
N ARG A 247 24.56 -4.60 -0.38
CA ARG A 247 24.93 -3.41 0.38
C ARG A 247 23.71 -2.81 1.05
N VAL A 248 23.85 -2.50 2.34
CA VAL A 248 22.80 -1.89 3.17
C VAL A 248 23.29 -0.58 3.78
N TRP A 249 22.39 0.36 3.98
CA TRP A 249 22.71 1.68 4.57
C TRP A 249 21.48 2.31 5.24
N CYS A 250 21.70 3.21 6.20
CA CYS A 250 20.63 4.08 6.73
C CYS A 250 20.31 5.19 5.74
N PRO A 251 19.04 5.46 5.43
CA PRO A 251 18.66 6.68 4.73
C PRO A 251 19.06 7.91 5.56
N ARG A 252 19.54 8.95 4.88
CA ARG A 252 19.82 10.26 5.49
C ARG A 252 18.54 11.04 5.70
#